data_a8cbbd7f2541a42312bfe9dfa178884d
#
_entry.id   a8cbbd7f2541a42312bfe9dfa178884d
#
_cell.length_a   1.000
_cell.length_b   1.000
_cell.length_c   1.000
_cell.angle_alpha   90.00
_cell.angle_beta   90.00
_cell.angle_gamma   90.00
#
_symmetry.space_group_name_H-M   'P 1'
#
loop_
_entity.id
_entity.type
_entity.pdbx_description
1 polymer ?
#
loop_
_entity_poly.entity_id
_entity_poly.type
_entity_poly.pdbx_seq_one_letter_code
_entity_poly.pdbx_strand_id
1 'polypeptide(L)'
;REGIFIAEGIRMVRETPHERLVGLYFSESFEKKYGNEVLDAISGGDLKIREQIRRKTEILSDAVFSYVSDTKTPQGVLAVVRQMEYTLEQMTDGVIPHLMILDNLQDPGNLGTIFRTAEAAGVTGIIMSRDCVDIYNPKTIRSTMGALYRMPFVYVENLREMIHTLKEKN
;
A
#
# COMPACT_ATOMS: atom_id res chain seq x y z
N ARG A 1 -8.63 3.04 -15.42
CA ARG A 1 -7.97 3.48 -14.17
C ARG A 1 -6.47 3.34 -14.39
N GLU A 2 -5.68 4.34 -14.01
CA GLU A 2 -4.23 4.41 -14.33
C GLU A 2 -3.35 3.46 -13.48
N GLY A 3 -3.93 2.53 -12.71
CA GLY A 3 -3.15 1.62 -11.85
C GLY A 3 -2.35 2.34 -10.76
N ILE A 4 -2.85 3.47 -10.25
CA ILE A 4 -2.25 4.25 -9.16
C ILE A 4 -3.21 4.39 -7.98
N PHE A 5 -2.66 4.70 -6.81
CA PHE A 5 -3.42 5.06 -5.60
C PHE A 5 -2.70 6.16 -4.83
N ILE A 6 -3.43 6.79 -3.90
CA ILE A 6 -2.87 7.82 -3.03
C ILE A 6 -2.61 7.22 -1.64
N ALA A 7 -1.36 7.29 -1.21
CA ALA A 7 -0.94 7.01 0.16
C ALA A 7 -0.83 8.33 0.91
N GLU A 8 -1.68 8.54 1.92
CA GLU A 8 -1.69 9.76 2.73
C GLU A 8 -1.28 9.48 4.17
N GLY A 9 -0.50 10.40 4.72
CA GLY A 9 0.03 10.34 6.08
C GLY A 9 1.42 9.72 6.18
N ILE A 10 2.17 10.19 7.18
CA ILE A 10 3.61 9.93 7.32
C ILE A 10 3.94 8.43 7.36
N ARG A 11 3.13 7.61 8.05
CA ARG A 11 3.37 6.16 8.17
C ARG A 11 3.31 5.46 6.82
N MET A 12 2.27 5.74 6.03
CA MET A 12 2.11 5.14 4.70
C MET A 12 3.20 5.63 3.75
N VAL A 13 3.48 6.93 3.76
CA VAL A 13 4.43 7.53 2.81
C VAL A 13 5.87 7.09 3.07
N ARG A 14 6.30 6.98 4.34
CA ARG A 14 7.67 6.53 4.69
C ARG A 14 7.99 5.11 4.24
N GLU A 15 6.99 4.26 4.13
CA GLU A 15 7.14 2.86 3.72
C GLU A 15 6.91 2.64 2.22
N THR A 16 6.66 3.72 1.46
CA THR A 16 6.42 3.61 0.01
C THR A 16 7.65 3.06 -0.70
N PRO A 17 7.54 1.95 -1.46
CA PRO A 17 8.62 1.46 -2.30
C PRO A 17 9.00 2.53 -3.33
N HIS A 18 10.25 2.97 -3.33
CA HIS A 18 10.71 4.08 -4.17
C HIS A 18 10.52 3.82 -5.67
N GLU A 19 10.63 2.57 -6.11
CA GLU A 19 10.42 2.13 -7.49
C GLU A 19 8.97 2.28 -7.95
N ARG A 20 8.01 2.28 -7.01
CA ARG A 20 6.59 2.48 -7.28
C ARG A 20 6.12 3.90 -7.10
N LEU A 21 6.98 4.79 -6.59
CA LEU A 21 6.65 6.18 -6.37
C LEU A 21 6.51 6.93 -7.71
N VAL A 22 5.33 7.51 -7.96
CA VAL A 22 5.03 8.37 -9.11
C VAL A 22 5.24 9.84 -8.76
N GLY A 23 4.72 10.29 -7.62
CA GLY A 23 4.86 11.65 -7.12
C GLY A 23 4.81 11.72 -5.60
N LEU A 24 5.49 12.68 -5.01
CA LEU A 24 5.51 12.95 -3.57
C LEU A 24 5.15 14.42 -3.35
N TYR A 25 4.23 14.68 -2.44
CA TYR A 25 3.71 16.01 -2.18
C TYR A 25 3.78 16.34 -0.71
N PHE A 26 4.40 17.48 -0.39
CA PHE A 26 4.46 18.01 0.96
C PHE A 26 3.67 19.31 1.06
N SER A 27 3.08 19.58 2.22
CA SER A 27 2.73 20.94 2.58
C SER A 27 3.99 21.71 3.01
N GLU A 28 4.00 23.04 2.87
CA GLU A 28 5.15 23.88 3.26
C GLU A 28 5.54 23.69 4.71
N SER A 29 4.56 23.61 5.62
CA SER A 29 4.83 23.43 7.04
C SER A 29 5.38 22.05 7.39
N PHE A 30 4.93 21.01 6.67
CA PHE A 30 5.42 19.64 6.86
C PHE A 30 6.84 19.47 6.31
N GLU A 31 7.11 19.99 5.12
CA GLU A 31 8.42 19.89 4.46
C GLU A 31 9.53 20.42 5.36
N LYS A 32 9.33 21.62 5.94
CA LYS A 32 10.31 22.28 6.83
C LYS A 32 10.66 21.43 8.07
N LYS A 33 9.73 20.59 8.57
CA LYS A 33 9.94 19.78 9.77
C LYS A 33 10.41 18.37 9.49
N TYR A 34 9.82 17.73 8.49
CA TYR A 34 9.92 16.30 8.30
C TYR A 34 10.32 15.89 6.87
N GLY A 35 10.44 16.82 5.92
CA GLY A 35 10.70 16.51 4.51
C GLY A 35 11.96 15.66 4.33
N ASN A 36 13.06 16.01 4.98
CA ASN A 36 14.30 15.23 4.92
C ASN A 36 14.15 13.82 5.51
N GLU A 37 13.47 13.69 6.64
CA GLU A 37 13.23 12.41 7.29
C GLU A 37 12.44 11.44 6.39
N VAL A 38 11.41 11.95 5.69
CA VAL A 38 10.62 11.15 4.75
C VAL A 38 11.45 10.75 3.54
N LEU A 39 12.24 11.67 2.98
CA LEU A 39 13.13 11.36 1.86
C LEU A 39 14.15 10.28 2.21
N ASP A 40 14.74 10.36 3.41
CA ASP A 40 15.68 9.36 3.91
C ASP A 40 15.03 8.01 4.14
N ALA A 41 13.81 7.98 4.69
CA ALA A 41 13.06 6.75 4.91
C ALA A 41 12.73 6.03 3.59
N ILE A 42 12.23 6.75 2.57
CA ILE A 42 11.88 6.16 1.27
C ILE A 42 13.14 5.72 0.50
N SER A 43 14.24 6.48 0.60
CA SER A 43 15.50 6.18 -0.11
C SER A 43 16.34 5.09 0.56
N GLY A 44 16.01 4.71 1.81
CA GLY A 44 16.86 3.83 2.61
C GLY A 44 18.27 4.37 2.85
N GLY A 45 18.45 5.71 2.76
CA GLY A 45 19.74 6.40 2.89
C GLY A 45 20.59 6.42 1.60
N ASP A 46 20.13 5.84 0.50
CA ASP A 46 20.83 5.92 -0.79
C ASP A 46 20.67 7.32 -1.42
N LEU A 47 21.79 8.00 -1.63
CA LEU A 47 21.80 9.37 -2.16
C LEU A 47 21.29 9.47 -3.60
N LYS A 48 21.50 8.45 -4.43
CA LYS A 48 21.02 8.46 -5.82
C LYS A 48 19.50 8.29 -5.86
N ILE A 49 18.98 7.35 -5.07
CA ILE A 49 17.53 7.14 -4.92
C ILE A 49 16.89 8.40 -4.34
N ARG A 50 17.48 8.99 -3.30
CA ARG A 50 17.01 10.24 -2.70
C ARG A 50 16.88 11.38 -3.72
N GLU A 51 17.87 11.54 -4.59
CA GLU A 51 17.84 12.56 -5.66
C GLU A 51 16.73 12.26 -6.69
N GLN A 52 16.50 11.00 -7.03
CA GLN A 52 15.38 10.61 -7.90
C GLN A 52 14.02 10.91 -7.28
N ILE A 53 13.86 10.67 -5.97
CA ILE A 53 12.64 10.99 -5.22
C ILE A 53 12.43 12.51 -5.19
N ARG A 54 13.48 13.30 -4.96
CA ARG A 54 13.40 14.77 -4.98
C ARG A 54 12.86 15.32 -6.29
N ARG A 55 13.23 14.74 -7.42
CA ARG A 55 12.72 15.14 -8.75
C ARG A 55 11.24 14.85 -8.94
N LYS A 56 10.66 13.95 -8.12
CA LYS A 56 9.23 13.62 -8.10
C LYS A 56 8.50 14.33 -6.96
N THR A 57 9.17 15.21 -6.22
CA THR A 57 8.63 15.89 -5.04
C THR A 57 8.20 17.31 -5.38
N GLU A 58 6.97 17.65 -4.98
CA GLU A 58 6.42 19.01 -5.09
C GLU A 58 5.98 19.51 -3.71
N ILE A 59 6.17 20.82 -3.48
CA ILE A 59 5.76 21.49 -2.25
C ILE A 59 4.53 22.33 -2.56
N LEU A 60 3.46 22.10 -1.82
CA LEU A 60 2.20 22.81 -1.93
C LEU A 60 2.04 23.76 -0.75
N SER A 61 1.37 24.89 -0.94
CA SER A 61 0.94 25.70 0.20
C SER A 61 0.04 24.86 1.14
N ASP A 62 0.05 25.16 2.44
CA ASP A 62 -0.77 24.42 3.41
C ASP A 62 -2.26 24.47 3.06
N ALA A 63 -2.74 25.57 2.47
CA ALA A 63 -4.12 25.71 2.01
C ALA A 63 -4.45 24.78 0.83
N VAL A 64 -3.57 24.71 -0.18
CA VAL A 64 -3.74 23.80 -1.33
C VAL A 64 -3.66 22.35 -0.88
N PHE A 65 -2.69 22.03 0.00
CA PHE A 65 -2.58 20.67 0.53
C PHE A 65 -3.84 20.23 1.27
N SER A 66 -4.41 21.10 2.10
CA SER A 66 -5.67 20.82 2.81
C SER A 66 -6.86 20.61 1.86
N TYR A 67 -6.86 21.28 0.70
CA TYR A 67 -7.90 21.13 -0.30
C TYR A 67 -7.82 19.79 -1.06
N VAL A 68 -6.62 19.30 -1.36
CA VAL A 68 -6.43 18.04 -2.11
C VAL A 68 -6.43 16.79 -1.21
N SER A 69 -6.29 16.97 0.09
CA SER A 69 -6.30 15.88 1.07
C SER A 69 -7.70 15.29 1.26
N ASP A 70 -7.79 13.96 1.36
CA ASP A 70 -9.03 13.22 1.68
C ASP A 70 -9.29 13.15 3.20
N THR A 71 -8.37 13.62 4.04
CA THR A 71 -8.51 13.58 5.49
C THR A 71 -8.95 14.93 6.08
N LYS A 72 -9.77 14.89 7.15
CA LYS A 72 -10.21 16.11 7.85
C LYS A 72 -9.07 16.87 8.52
N THR A 73 -8.02 16.16 8.92
CA THR A 73 -6.83 16.72 9.58
C THR A 73 -5.57 16.20 8.87
N PRO A 74 -5.21 16.80 7.72
CA PRO A 74 -4.07 16.35 6.92
C PRO A 74 -2.77 16.46 7.72
N GLN A 75 -1.92 15.43 7.58
CA GLN A 75 -0.57 15.47 8.18
C GLN A 75 0.43 16.28 7.35
N GLY A 76 0.07 16.65 6.13
CA GLY A 76 0.92 17.45 5.24
C GLY A 76 1.83 16.64 4.32
N VAL A 77 1.58 15.35 4.15
CA VAL A 77 2.31 14.50 3.22
C VAL A 77 1.39 13.48 2.55
N LEU A 78 1.52 13.36 1.23
CA LEU A 78 0.90 12.31 0.43
C LEU A 78 1.83 11.85 -0.70
N ALA A 79 1.67 10.60 -1.12
CA ALA A 79 2.38 10.02 -2.26
C ALA A 79 1.38 9.44 -3.26
N VAL A 80 1.65 9.63 -4.55
CA VAL A 80 1.00 8.90 -5.64
C VAL A 80 1.87 7.69 -5.94
N VAL A 81 1.28 6.50 -5.86
CA VAL A 81 2.00 5.22 -5.89
C VAL A 81 1.36 4.31 -6.93
N ARG A 82 2.17 3.56 -7.70
CA ARG A 82 1.67 2.50 -8.59
C ARG A 82 1.12 1.34 -7.77
N GLN A 83 -0.01 0.79 -8.20
CA GLN A 83 -0.62 -0.38 -7.57
C GLN A 83 0.35 -1.56 -7.53
N MET A 84 0.23 -2.36 -6.48
CA MET A 84 0.96 -3.61 -6.35
C MET A 84 0.36 -4.64 -7.31
N GLU A 85 1.22 -5.40 -7.95
CA GLU A 85 0.85 -6.51 -8.82
C GLU A 85 1.53 -7.76 -8.27
N TYR A 86 0.74 -8.70 -7.80
CA TYR A 86 1.22 -9.97 -7.27
C TYR A 86 0.62 -11.12 -8.06
N THR A 87 1.36 -12.23 -8.13
CA THR A 87 0.90 -13.48 -8.72
C THR A 87 0.73 -14.56 -7.65
N LEU A 88 -0.02 -15.59 -7.96
CA LEU A 88 -0.19 -16.72 -7.05
C LEU A 88 1.14 -17.42 -6.75
N GLU A 89 1.99 -17.52 -7.77
CA GLU A 89 3.33 -18.13 -7.68
C GLU A 89 4.18 -17.41 -6.62
N GLN A 90 4.15 -16.08 -6.56
CA GLN A 90 4.89 -15.32 -5.55
C GLN A 90 4.47 -15.62 -4.11
N MET A 91 3.26 -16.18 -3.91
CA MET A 91 2.73 -16.56 -2.60
C MET A 91 3.01 -18.00 -2.23
N THR A 92 3.32 -18.86 -3.21
CA THR A 92 3.40 -20.32 -3.04
C THR A 92 4.76 -20.91 -3.37
N ASP A 93 5.53 -20.30 -4.26
CA ASP A 93 6.79 -20.88 -4.73
C ASP A 93 7.94 -20.65 -3.74
N GLY A 94 8.66 -21.74 -3.46
CA GLY A 94 9.86 -21.69 -2.61
C GLY A 94 9.60 -21.55 -1.11
N VAL A 95 8.32 -21.59 -0.66
CA VAL A 95 7.91 -21.49 0.74
C VAL A 95 6.84 -22.54 1.07
N ILE A 96 6.65 -22.83 2.35
CA ILE A 96 5.47 -23.56 2.80
C ILE A 96 4.31 -22.55 2.77
N PRO A 97 3.29 -22.72 1.88
CA PRO A 97 2.24 -21.73 1.73
C PRO A 97 1.39 -21.64 2.98
N HIS A 98 1.27 -20.43 3.51
CA HIS A 98 0.31 -20.09 4.56
C HIS A 98 -0.62 -19.02 4.00
N LEU A 99 -1.72 -19.43 3.38
CA LEU A 99 -2.62 -18.55 2.63
C LEU A 99 -3.86 -18.21 3.46
N MET A 100 -4.25 -16.95 3.43
CA MET A 100 -5.52 -16.47 3.97
C MET A 100 -6.52 -16.27 2.83
N ILE A 101 -7.73 -16.77 2.98
CA ILE A 101 -8.79 -16.64 1.98
C ILE A 101 -9.90 -15.77 2.56
N LEU A 102 -10.28 -14.72 1.85
CA LEU A 102 -11.35 -13.81 2.24
C LEU A 102 -12.46 -13.85 1.19
N ASP A 103 -13.66 -14.11 1.66
CA ASP A 103 -14.86 -14.15 0.83
C ASP A 103 -15.83 -13.04 1.22
N ASN A 104 -16.22 -12.22 0.26
CA ASN A 104 -17.22 -11.16 0.39
C ASN A 104 -17.02 -10.22 1.60
N LEU A 105 -15.78 -9.87 1.92
CA LEU A 105 -15.47 -8.94 3.00
C LEU A 105 -15.71 -7.51 2.56
N GLN A 106 -16.69 -6.80 3.18
CA GLN A 106 -17.15 -5.49 2.74
C GLN A 106 -16.56 -4.31 3.53
N ASP A 107 -16.13 -4.51 4.78
CA ASP A 107 -15.66 -3.39 5.60
C ASP A 107 -14.19 -3.04 5.32
N PRO A 108 -13.90 -1.78 4.89
CA PRO A 108 -12.53 -1.33 4.59
C PRO A 108 -11.59 -1.38 5.79
N GLY A 109 -12.10 -1.10 7.00
CA GLY A 109 -11.31 -1.11 8.23
C GLY A 109 -10.90 -2.52 8.62
N ASN A 110 -11.82 -3.49 8.49
CA ASN A 110 -11.55 -4.89 8.75
C ASN A 110 -10.54 -5.45 7.76
N LEU A 111 -10.67 -5.12 6.45
CA LEU A 111 -9.70 -5.57 5.45
C LEU A 111 -8.29 -5.09 5.79
N GLY A 112 -8.11 -3.81 6.10
CA GLY A 112 -6.80 -3.29 6.49
C GLY A 112 -6.25 -3.91 7.77
N THR A 113 -7.11 -4.20 8.76
CA THR A 113 -6.70 -4.89 10.00
C THR A 113 -6.26 -6.33 9.70
N ILE A 114 -6.97 -7.04 8.83
CA ILE A 114 -6.62 -8.39 8.40
C ILE A 114 -5.26 -8.40 7.71
N PHE A 115 -4.98 -7.46 6.81
CA PHE A 115 -3.67 -7.34 6.15
C PHE A 115 -2.53 -7.22 7.17
N ARG A 116 -2.68 -6.36 8.17
CA ARG A 116 -1.70 -6.21 9.26
C ARG A 116 -1.53 -7.46 10.09
N THR A 117 -2.63 -8.11 10.43
CA THR A 117 -2.60 -9.33 11.24
C THR A 117 -1.99 -10.49 10.46
N ALA A 118 -2.33 -10.62 9.18
CA ALA A 118 -1.78 -11.62 8.28
C ALA A 118 -0.25 -11.47 8.14
N GLU A 119 0.23 -10.23 7.94
CA GLU A 119 1.66 -9.93 7.90
C GLU A 119 2.36 -10.34 9.20
N ALA A 120 1.80 -9.96 10.36
CA ALA A 120 2.36 -10.29 11.66
C ALA A 120 2.34 -11.80 11.96
N ALA A 121 1.38 -12.54 11.42
CA ALA A 121 1.24 -13.98 11.57
C ALA A 121 2.08 -14.81 10.57
N GLY A 122 2.83 -14.16 9.68
CA GLY A 122 3.64 -14.84 8.68
C GLY A 122 2.82 -15.50 7.56
N VAL A 123 1.64 -14.95 7.26
CA VAL A 123 0.85 -15.35 6.08
C VAL A 123 1.64 -15.00 4.83
N THR A 124 1.74 -15.93 3.87
CA THR A 124 2.50 -15.75 2.63
C THR A 124 1.72 -15.02 1.54
N GLY A 125 0.38 -15.00 1.64
CA GLY A 125 -0.46 -14.26 0.71
C GLY A 125 -1.95 -14.30 1.08
N ILE A 126 -2.70 -13.32 0.56
CA ILE A 126 -4.14 -13.18 0.77
C ILE A 126 -4.85 -13.35 -0.57
N ILE A 127 -5.82 -14.27 -0.63
CA ILE A 127 -6.67 -14.50 -1.79
C ILE A 127 -8.06 -13.96 -1.46
N MET A 128 -8.56 -13.05 -2.29
CA MET A 128 -9.84 -12.38 -2.07
C MET A 128 -10.81 -12.65 -3.21
N SER A 129 -12.10 -12.86 -2.89
CA SER A 129 -13.14 -12.84 -3.91
C SER A 129 -13.29 -11.43 -4.50
N ARG A 130 -13.77 -11.34 -5.74
CA ARG A 130 -14.04 -10.04 -6.41
C ARG A 130 -15.05 -9.18 -5.65
N ASP A 131 -15.89 -9.81 -4.86
CA ASP A 131 -16.89 -9.13 -4.04
C ASP A 131 -16.32 -8.51 -2.76
N CYS A 132 -15.04 -8.74 -2.45
CA CYS A 132 -14.39 -8.03 -1.36
C CYS A 132 -14.21 -6.54 -1.69
N VAL A 133 -14.24 -5.69 -0.65
CA VAL A 133 -13.94 -4.26 -0.78
C VAL A 133 -12.56 -4.06 -1.41
N ASP A 134 -12.45 -3.03 -2.26
CA ASP A 134 -11.20 -2.69 -2.95
C ASP A 134 -10.10 -2.35 -1.92
N ILE A 135 -8.98 -3.06 -2.00
CA ILE A 135 -7.79 -2.80 -1.16
C ILE A 135 -7.26 -1.39 -1.37
N TYR A 136 -7.47 -0.81 -2.56
CA TYR A 136 -7.09 0.56 -2.89
C TYR A 136 -8.13 1.62 -2.53
N ASN A 137 -9.20 1.25 -1.82
CA ASN A 137 -10.09 2.22 -1.18
C ASN A 137 -9.27 3.05 -0.16
N PRO A 138 -9.37 4.40 -0.15
CA PRO A 138 -8.56 5.25 0.73
C PRO A 138 -8.65 4.89 2.22
N LYS A 139 -9.81 4.46 2.69
CA LYS A 139 -10.00 4.00 4.08
C LYS A 139 -9.27 2.68 4.34
N THR A 140 -9.29 1.75 3.37
CA THR A 140 -8.54 0.49 3.47
C THR A 140 -7.04 0.76 3.50
N ILE A 141 -6.52 1.53 2.56
CA ILE A 141 -5.10 1.90 2.48
C ILE A 141 -4.61 2.42 3.83
N ARG A 142 -5.30 3.41 4.41
CA ARG A 142 -4.93 3.97 5.72
C ARG A 142 -4.95 2.92 6.83
N SER A 143 -5.92 2.00 6.83
CA SER A 143 -6.04 0.97 7.87
C SER A 143 -5.00 -0.14 7.76
N THR A 144 -4.36 -0.34 6.60
CA THR A 144 -3.25 -1.30 6.45
C THR A 144 -1.98 -0.87 7.17
N MET A 145 -1.79 0.43 7.42
CA MET A 145 -0.59 1.01 8.05
C MET A 145 0.72 0.52 7.40
N GLY A 146 0.76 0.39 6.06
CA GLY A 146 1.93 -0.06 5.31
C GLY A 146 1.96 -1.55 4.96
N ALA A 147 1.17 -2.41 5.62
CA ALA A 147 1.10 -3.84 5.27
C ALA A 147 0.75 -4.08 3.80
N LEU A 148 0.02 -3.17 3.16
CA LEU A 148 -0.29 -3.19 1.72
C LEU A 148 0.98 -3.33 0.85
N TYR A 149 2.10 -2.76 1.25
CA TYR A 149 3.34 -2.78 0.47
C TYR A 149 4.10 -4.11 0.54
N ARG A 150 3.81 -4.93 1.56
CA ARG A 150 4.58 -6.14 1.90
C ARG A 150 3.79 -7.44 1.84
N MET A 151 2.48 -7.36 2.00
CA MET A 151 1.59 -8.51 1.99
C MET A 151 1.11 -8.81 0.56
N PRO A 152 1.56 -9.89 -0.08
CA PRO A 152 1.06 -10.29 -1.39
C PRO A 152 -0.43 -10.61 -1.36
N PHE A 153 -1.15 -10.24 -2.41
CA PHE A 153 -2.58 -10.52 -2.53
C PHE A 153 -3.01 -10.65 -3.99
N VAL A 154 -4.10 -11.40 -4.19
CA VAL A 154 -4.78 -11.50 -5.48
C VAL A 154 -6.30 -11.47 -5.30
N TYR A 155 -6.99 -10.91 -6.28
CA TYR A 155 -8.45 -11.05 -6.42
C TYR A 155 -8.77 -12.14 -7.43
N VAL A 156 -9.74 -12.99 -7.10
CA VAL A 156 -10.17 -14.10 -7.96
C VAL A 156 -11.68 -14.08 -8.18
N GLU A 157 -12.11 -14.50 -9.38
CA GLU A 157 -13.53 -14.57 -9.72
C GLU A 157 -14.22 -15.74 -9.01
N ASN A 158 -13.52 -16.87 -8.85
CA ASN A 158 -14.07 -18.10 -8.28
C ASN A 158 -13.16 -18.68 -7.22
N LEU A 159 -13.46 -18.41 -5.95
CA LEU A 159 -12.70 -18.94 -4.80
C LEU A 159 -12.72 -20.46 -4.72
N ARG A 160 -13.83 -21.11 -5.10
CA ARG A 160 -13.94 -22.58 -5.05
C ARG A 160 -12.96 -23.23 -6.01
N GLU A 161 -12.90 -22.73 -7.23
CA GLU A 161 -11.96 -23.20 -8.25
C GLU A 161 -10.51 -22.93 -7.83
N MET A 162 -10.23 -21.77 -7.29
CA MET A 162 -8.92 -21.43 -6.76
C MET A 162 -8.47 -22.38 -5.66
N ILE A 163 -9.35 -22.70 -4.69
CA ILE A 163 -9.06 -23.65 -3.61
C ILE A 163 -8.80 -25.06 -4.17
N HIS A 164 -9.52 -25.47 -5.21
CA HIS A 164 -9.28 -26.75 -5.89
C HIS A 164 -7.88 -26.79 -6.51
N THR A 165 -7.52 -25.75 -7.27
CA THR A 165 -6.20 -25.62 -7.89
C THR A 165 -5.07 -25.66 -6.88
N LEU A 166 -5.25 -24.99 -5.72
CA LEU A 166 -4.25 -25.00 -4.65
C LEU A 166 -4.07 -26.39 -4.02
N LYS A 167 -5.15 -27.15 -3.88
CA LYS A 167 -5.11 -28.53 -3.33
C LYS A 167 -4.45 -29.53 -4.29
N GLU A 168 -4.53 -29.30 -5.60
CA GLU A 168 -3.91 -30.17 -6.61
C GLU A 168 -2.38 -29.91 -6.75
N LYS A 169 -1.91 -28.73 -6.31
CA LYS A 169 -0.49 -28.36 -6.34
C LYS A 169 0.29 -28.80 -5.10
N ASN A 170 -0.40 -29.22 -4.03
CA ASN A 170 0.15 -29.72 -2.77
C ASN A 170 -0.29 -31.16 -2.51
#